data_ff93b720c56fa4c4f564ef6947a9f2c0
#
_entry.id   ff93b720c56fa4c4f564ef6947a9f2c0
#
_cell.length_a   1.000
_cell.length_b   1.000
_cell.length_c   1.000
_cell.angle_alpha   90.00
_cell.angle_beta   90.00
_cell.angle_gamma   90.00
#
_symmetry.space_group_name_H-M   'P 1'
#
loop_
_entity.id
_entity.type
_entity.pdbx_description
1 polymer ?
#
loop_
_entity_poly.entity_id
_entity_poly.type
_entity_poly.pdbx_seq_one_letter_code
_entity_poly.pdbx_strand_id
1 'polypeptide(L)'
;MRSSILIAALPLLAACQQQAGQPPVTEAQATQIALNAESTFTTGDFGKIMDQYADNAVMIDAANPLPSAERKVQAGWARSFVSMKPADYQVAGRQIQLVGPDAFVSSGIESFTVESGAARPTVSARFTDVFQRQRDGKWKIINEHVSMPPTPTGQP
;
A
#
# COMPACT_ATOMS: atom_id res chain seq x y z
N MET A 1 30.90 -37.41 58.03
CA MET A 1 30.16 -36.17 57.79
C MET A 1 29.89 -36.09 56.30
N ARG A 2 28.67 -36.36 55.86
CA ARG A 2 28.26 -36.28 54.43
C ARG A 2 27.36 -35.05 54.28
N SER A 3 27.84 -34.05 53.55
CA SER A 3 27.07 -32.84 53.24
C SER A 3 26.23 -33.10 51.99
N SER A 4 24.93 -33.07 52.13
CA SER A 4 23.99 -33.16 51.00
C SER A 4 23.71 -31.74 50.50
N ILE A 5 24.04 -31.49 49.24
CA ILE A 5 23.71 -30.25 48.53
C ILE A 5 22.34 -30.41 47.91
N LEU A 6 21.34 -29.65 48.40
CA LEU A 6 20.04 -29.52 47.74
C LEU A 6 20.16 -28.49 46.59
N ILE A 7 19.99 -28.96 45.34
CA ILE A 7 19.85 -28.08 44.18
C ILE A 7 18.35 -27.75 44.04
N ALA A 8 17.97 -26.54 44.34
CA ALA A 8 16.62 -26.04 44.10
C ALA A 8 16.49 -25.66 42.61
N ALA A 9 15.71 -26.41 41.84
CA ALA A 9 15.35 -26.10 40.49
C ALA A 9 14.21 -25.02 40.50
N LEU A 10 14.50 -23.80 40.10
CA LEU A 10 13.48 -22.80 39.80
C LEU A 10 12.80 -23.12 38.44
N PRO A 11 11.48 -23.24 38.38
CA PRO A 11 10.80 -23.34 37.09
C PRO A 11 10.82 -21.97 36.40
N LEU A 12 11.48 -21.86 35.24
CA LEU A 12 11.30 -20.76 34.31
C LEU A 12 9.88 -20.84 33.74
N LEU A 13 8.96 -20.09 34.33
CA LEU A 13 7.69 -19.73 33.70
C LEU A 13 8.01 -18.75 32.57
N ALA A 14 8.26 -19.26 31.37
CA ALA A 14 8.21 -18.46 30.16
C ALA A 14 6.74 -18.01 29.97
N ALA A 15 6.42 -16.85 30.52
CA ALA A 15 5.18 -16.15 30.19
C ALA A 15 5.21 -15.86 28.69
N CYS A 16 4.47 -16.65 27.90
CA CYS A 16 4.03 -16.23 26.58
C CYS A 16 3.20 -14.96 26.80
N GLN A 17 3.84 -13.80 26.72
CA GLN A 17 3.14 -12.54 26.57
C GLN A 17 2.47 -12.60 25.20
N GLN A 18 1.22 -13.02 25.19
CA GLN A 18 0.33 -12.84 24.07
C GLN A 18 0.27 -11.33 23.85
N GLN A 19 0.95 -10.87 22.82
CA GLN A 19 0.88 -9.48 22.40
C GLN A 19 -0.61 -9.19 22.18
N ALA A 20 -1.20 -8.36 23.03
CA ALA A 20 -2.60 -7.95 22.90
C ALA A 20 -2.75 -7.42 21.47
N GLY A 21 -3.54 -8.12 20.65
CA GLY A 21 -3.72 -7.79 19.24
C GLY A 21 -4.14 -6.33 19.14
N GLN A 22 -3.56 -5.62 18.18
CA GLN A 22 -3.99 -4.24 17.92
C GLN A 22 -5.49 -4.25 17.55
N PRO A 23 -6.24 -3.18 17.88
CA PRO A 23 -7.66 -3.13 17.56
C PRO A 23 -7.87 -3.24 16.04
N PRO A 24 -8.98 -3.84 15.61
CA PRO A 24 -9.36 -3.87 14.19
C PRO A 24 -9.39 -2.47 13.59
N VAL A 25 -9.02 -2.37 12.31
CA VAL A 25 -9.11 -1.11 11.58
C VAL A 25 -10.58 -0.70 11.41
N THR A 26 -10.86 0.58 11.60
CA THR A 26 -12.16 1.18 11.26
C THR A 26 -12.14 1.79 9.86
N GLU A 27 -13.31 2.03 9.26
CA GLU A 27 -13.43 2.66 7.95
C GLU A 27 -12.78 4.06 7.91
N ALA A 28 -12.97 4.85 8.96
CA ALA A 28 -12.34 6.17 9.08
C ALA A 28 -10.80 6.08 9.10
N GLN A 29 -10.25 5.10 9.84
CA GLN A 29 -8.81 4.85 9.86
C GLN A 29 -8.31 4.36 8.50
N ALA A 30 -9.02 3.43 7.85
CA ALA A 30 -8.67 2.93 6.53
C ALA A 30 -8.66 4.07 5.48
N THR A 31 -9.65 4.96 5.52
CA THR A 31 -9.69 6.16 4.67
C THR A 31 -8.45 7.03 4.90
N GLN A 32 -8.09 7.31 6.16
CA GLN A 32 -6.92 8.14 6.45
C GLN A 32 -5.61 7.48 6.03
N ILE A 33 -5.49 6.15 6.16
CA ILE A 33 -4.32 5.39 5.69
C ILE A 33 -4.19 5.51 4.16
N ALA A 34 -5.28 5.35 3.42
CA ALA A 34 -5.28 5.50 1.97
C ALA A 34 -4.89 6.94 1.56
N LEU A 35 -5.47 7.97 2.18
CA LEU A 35 -5.12 9.37 1.91
C LEU A 35 -3.64 9.67 2.19
N ASN A 36 -3.08 9.11 3.26
CA ASN A 36 -1.66 9.28 3.59
C ASN A 36 -0.75 8.64 2.52
N ALA A 37 -1.11 7.45 2.03
CA ALA A 37 -0.38 6.80 0.94
C ALA A 37 -0.42 7.64 -0.35
N GLU A 38 -1.59 8.07 -0.76
CA GLU A 38 -1.82 8.88 -1.95
C GLU A 38 -1.09 10.23 -1.91
N SER A 39 -1.00 10.85 -0.74
CA SER A 39 -0.26 12.10 -0.56
C SER A 39 1.22 12.01 -0.94
N THR A 40 1.77 10.80 -1.00
CA THR A 40 3.16 10.59 -1.39
C THR A 40 3.38 10.67 -2.90
N PHE A 41 2.35 10.41 -3.69
CA PHE A 41 2.46 10.33 -5.16
C PHE A 41 2.87 11.65 -5.82
N THR A 42 2.52 12.79 -5.23
CA THR A 42 2.88 14.11 -5.76
C THR A 42 4.11 14.74 -5.11
N THR A 43 4.80 14.01 -4.23
CA THR A 43 5.99 14.54 -3.54
C THR A 43 7.24 14.59 -4.41
N GLY A 44 7.27 13.84 -5.52
CA GLY A 44 8.48 13.61 -6.31
C GLY A 44 9.54 12.74 -5.61
N ASP A 45 9.22 12.20 -4.44
CA ASP A 45 10.13 11.39 -3.63
C ASP A 45 9.91 9.90 -3.89
N PHE A 46 10.80 9.32 -4.66
CA PHE A 46 10.82 7.89 -4.97
C PHE A 46 10.79 7.01 -3.71
N GLY A 47 11.53 7.38 -2.66
CA GLY A 47 11.58 6.60 -1.42
C GLY A 47 10.23 6.56 -0.72
N LYS A 48 9.56 7.71 -0.61
CA LYS A 48 8.22 7.80 0.00
C LYS A 48 7.17 6.97 -0.76
N ILE A 49 7.23 7.00 -2.09
CA ILE A 49 6.33 6.17 -2.92
C ILE A 49 6.60 4.68 -2.65
N MET A 50 7.87 4.26 -2.73
CA MET A 50 8.24 2.86 -2.50
C MET A 50 7.93 2.38 -1.08
N ASP A 51 7.91 3.28 -0.10
CA ASP A 51 7.56 2.96 1.29
C ASP A 51 6.08 2.64 1.49
N GLN A 52 5.22 2.96 0.53
CA GLN A 52 3.80 2.58 0.60
C GLN A 52 3.58 1.09 0.30
N TYR A 53 4.50 0.46 -0.41
CA TYR A 53 4.37 -0.93 -0.85
C TYR A 53 5.13 -1.89 0.06
N ALA A 54 4.53 -3.06 0.31
CA ALA A 54 5.24 -4.19 0.88
C ALA A 54 6.29 -4.71 -0.14
N ASP A 55 7.35 -5.35 0.35
CA ASP A 55 8.44 -5.83 -0.51
C ASP A 55 7.98 -6.87 -1.54
N ASN A 56 6.92 -7.62 -1.21
CA ASN A 56 6.30 -8.64 -2.05
C ASN A 56 4.94 -8.21 -2.61
N ALA A 57 4.65 -6.90 -2.66
CA ALA A 57 3.40 -6.41 -3.22
C ALA A 57 3.25 -6.81 -4.69
N VAL A 58 2.08 -7.29 -5.06
CA VAL A 58 1.76 -7.60 -6.46
C VAL A 58 1.21 -6.36 -7.14
N MET A 59 1.80 -5.95 -8.25
CA MET A 59 1.34 -4.83 -9.06
C MET A 59 0.86 -5.30 -10.43
N ILE A 60 -0.23 -4.70 -10.89
CA ILE A 60 -0.73 -4.74 -12.26
C ILE A 60 -1.05 -3.30 -12.64
N ASP A 61 -0.39 -2.75 -13.63
CA ASP A 61 -0.64 -1.39 -14.10
C ASP A 61 -0.64 -1.32 -15.64
N ALA A 62 -1.00 -0.16 -16.19
CA ALA A 62 -1.09 0.03 -17.62
C ALA A 62 0.26 -0.14 -18.36
N ALA A 63 1.39 0.08 -17.68
CA ALA A 63 2.73 -0.10 -18.23
C ALA A 63 3.24 -1.54 -18.05
N ASN A 64 2.76 -2.24 -17.02
CA ASN A 64 3.11 -3.62 -16.67
C ASN A 64 1.84 -4.47 -16.57
N PRO A 65 1.27 -4.92 -17.71
CA PRO A 65 -0.03 -5.59 -17.73
C PRO A 65 0.00 -7.01 -17.14
N LEU A 66 1.19 -7.57 -16.90
CA LEU A 66 1.35 -8.86 -16.23
C LEU A 66 1.58 -8.65 -14.73
N PRO A 67 0.90 -9.44 -13.86
CA PRO A 67 1.12 -9.38 -12.43
C PRO A 67 2.60 -9.60 -12.09
N SER A 68 3.16 -8.73 -11.25
CA SER A 68 4.55 -8.89 -10.79
C SER A 68 4.67 -8.53 -9.32
N ALA A 69 5.36 -9.39 -8.56
CA ALA A 69 5.77 -9.14 -7.18
C ALA A 69 7.27 -8.78 -7.08
N GLU A 70 7.93 -8.56 -8.21
CA GLU A 70 9.35 -8.24 -8.20
C GLU A 70 9.62 -6.79 -7.80
N ARG A 71 10.36 -6.58 -6.72
CA ARG A 71 10.70 -5.23 -6.23
C ARG A 71 11.34 -4.33 -7.28
N LYS A 72 12.11 -4.91 -8.23
CA LYS A 72 12.69 -4.15 -9.34
C LYS A 72 11.63 -3.59 -10.31
N VAL A 73 10.52 -4.31 -10.52
CA VAL A 73 9.39 -3.86 -11.36
C VAL A 73 8.67 -2.70 -10.68
N GLN A 74 8.35 -2.83 -9.39
CA GLN A 74 7.79 -1.75 -8.58
C GLN A 74 8.68 -0.51 -8.61
N ALA A 75 10.00 -0.69 -8.41
CA ALA A 75 10.95 0.41 -8.45
C ALA A 75 11.07 1.07 -9.84
N GLY A 76 10.93 0.29 -10.91
CA GLY A 76 10.88 0.79 -12.28
C GLY A 76 9.66 1.67 -12.51
N TRP A 77 8.49 1.18 -12.10
CA TRP A 77 7.24 1.93 -12.13
C TRP A 77 7.35 3.26 -11.35
N ALA A 78 7.79 3.21 -10.09
CA ALA A 78 7.88 4.40 -9.25
C ALA A 78 8.83 5.47 -9.82
N ARG A 79 9.97 5.07 -10.42
CA ARG A 79 10.87 6.01 -11.11
C ARG A 79 10.19 6.65 -12.32
N SER A 80 9.49 5.85 -13.13
CA SER A 80 8.73 6.36 -14.28
C SER A 80 7.64 7.33 -13.84
N PHE A 81 6.91 6.99 -12.79
CA PHE A 81 5.87 7.83 -12.22
C PHE A 81 6.43 9.19 -11.73
N VAL A 82 7.51 9.17 -10.95
CA VAL A 82 8.19 10.40 -10.48
C VAL A 82 8.69 11.24 -11.65
N SER A 83 9.20 10.61 -12.71
CA SER A 83 9.71 11.34 -13.89
C SER A 83 8.62 12.11 -14.66
N MET A 84 7.37 11.69 -14.54
CA MET A 84 6.22 12.40 -15.11
C MET A 84 5.82 13.66 -14.31
N LYS A 85 6.42 13.87 -13.14
CA LYS A 85 6.14 14.97 -12.21
C LYS A 85 4.63 15.12 -11.93
N PRO A 86 3.99 14.11 -11.37
CA PRO A 86 2.57 14.12 -11.10
C PRO A 86 2.20 15.25 -10.12
N ALA A 87 1.07 15.89 -10.36
CA ALA A 87 0.50 16.92 -9.50
C ALA A 87 -1.03 16.81 -9.49
N ASP A 88 -1.68 17.55 -8.58
CA ASP A 88 -3.14 17.66 -8.50
C ASP A 88 -3.85 16.30 -8.37
N TYR A 89 -3.25 15.35 -7.61
CA TYR A 89 -3.78 14.00 -7.42
C TYR A 89 -5.11 14.06 -6.66
N GLN A 90 -6.12 13.42 -7.21
CA GLN A 90 -7.47 13.35 -6.66
C GLN A 90 -8.05 11.96 -6.86
N VAL A 91 -8.95 11.55 -5.97
CA VAL A 91 -9.73 10.32 -6.08
C VAL A 91 -11.22 10.64 -6.03
N ALA A 92 -11.93 10.21 -7.07
CA ALA A 92 -13.39 10.27 -7.14
C ALA A 92 -14.01 8.89 -6.87
N GLY A 93 -15.20 8.89 -6.25
CA GLY A 93 -15.97 7.66 -6.02
C GLY A 93 -15.27 6.63 -5.13
N ARG A 94 -14.42 7.09 -4.18
CA ARG A 94 -13.72 6.18 -3.25
C ARG A 94 -14.68 5.23 -2.57
N GLN A 95 -14.30 3.96 -2.55
CA GLN A 95 -14.91 2.91 -1.76
C GLN A 95 -13.88 2.30 -0.83
N ILE A 96 -14.23 2.15 0.43
CA ILE A 96 -13.42 1.42 1.42
C ILE A 96 -14.18 0.15 1.80
N GLN A 97 -13.49 -0.99 1.73
CA GLN A 97 -14.04 -2.27 2.13
C GLN A 97 -13.11 -2.92 3.16
N LEU A 98 -13.58 -3.06 4.40
CA LEU A 98 -12.85 -3.76 5.44
C LEU A 98 -12.94 -5.27 5.18
N VAL A 99 -11.80 -5.95 5.03
CA VAL A 99 -11.72 -7.39 4.75
C VAL A 99 -11.16 -8.20 5.91
N GLY A 100 -10.85 -7.54 7.01
CA GLY A 100 -10.38 -8.16 8.24
C GLY A 100 -9.91 -7.11 9.25
N PRO A 101 -9.42 -7.52 10.43
CA PRO A 101 -8.93 -6.60 11.44
C PRO A 101 -7.69 -5.81 10.99
N ASP A 102 -6.91 -6.39 10.09
CA ASP A 102 -5.60 -5.90 9.64
C ASP A 102 -5.51 -5.73 8.11
N ALA A 103 -6.66 -5.66 7.43
CA ALA A 103 -6.68 -5.48 5.98
C ALA A 103 -7.94 -4.75 5.50
N PHE A 104 -7.77 -3.94 4.44
CA PHE A 104 -8.87 -3.30 3.73
C PHE A 104 -8.53 -3.10 2.26
N VAL A 105 -9.57 -2.89 1.47
CA VAL A 105 -9.47 -2.50 0.06
C VAL A 105 -9.88 -1.04 -0.08
N SER A 106 -9.11 -0.26 -0.84
CA SER A 106 -9.47 1.06 -1.34
C SER A 106 -9.59 0.99 -2.85
N SER A 107 -10.68 1.48 -3.41
CA SER A 107 -10.87 1.54 -4.86
C SER A 107 -11.54 2.85 -5.26
N GLY A 108 -11.36 3.23 -6.53
CA GLY A 108 -11.93 4.47 -7.04
C GLY A 108 -11.41 4.81 -8.43
N ILE A 109 -11.61 6.06 -8.80
CA ILE A 109 -11.04 6.67 -10.00
C ILE A 109 -10.04 7.72 -9.54
N GLU A 110 -8.76 7.49 -9.81
CA GLU A 110 -7.70 8.45 -9.60
C GLU A 110 -7.55 9.37 -10.80
N SER A 111 -7.16 10.60 -10.55
CA SER A 111 -6.76 11.55 -11.61
C SER A 111 -5.62 12.42 -11.11
N PHE A 112 -4.68 12.74 -12.00
CA PHE A 112 -3.55 13.62 -11.73
C PHE A 112 -3.06 14.26 -13.02
N THR A 113 -2.38 15.41 -12.92
CA THR A 113 -1.72 16.04 -14.06
C THR A 113 -0.27 15.55 -14.16
N VAL A 114 0.28 15.49 -15.38
CA VAL A 114 1.67 15.13 -15.65
C VAL A 114 2.31 16.17 -16.56
N GLU A 115 3.65 16.33 -16.49
CA GLU A 115 4.37 17.19 -17.43
C GLU A 115 4.56 16.47 -18.78
N SER A 116 4.20 17.14 -19.86
CA SER A 116 4.42 16.69 -21.24
C SER A 116 4.81 17.88 -22.12
N GLY A 117 6.10 18.21 -22.15
CA GLY A 117 6.60 19.42 -22.76
C GLY A 117 6.00 20.68 -22.10
N ALA A 118 5.34 21.52 -22.91
CA ALA A 118 4.64 22.72 -22.41
C ALA A 118 3.20 22.42 -21.90
N ALA A 119 2.71 21.19 -22.08
CA ALA A 119 1.36 20.80 -21.67
C ALA A 119 1.37 20.09 -20.32
N ARG A 120 0.22 20.11 -19.64
CA ARG A 120 -0.04 19.35 -18.42
C ARG A 120 -1.34 18.54 -18.56
N PRO A 121 -1.33 17.46 -19.36
CA PRO A 121 -2.51 16.64 -19.52
C PRO A 121 -2.91 15.97 -18.21
N THR A 122 -4.21 15.76 -18.04
CA THR A 122 -4.75 14.95 -16.95
C THR A 122 -4.78 13.49 -17.36
N VAL A 123 -4.24 12.65 -16.50
CA VAL A 123 -4.36 11.19 -16.58
C VAL A 123 -5.50 10.78 -15.65
N SER A 124 -6.31 9.82 -16.05
CA SER A 124 -7.35 9.23 -15.20
C SER A 124 -7.31 7.71 -15.34
N ALA A 125 -7.37 7.02 -14.21
CA ALA A 125 -7.33 5.57 -14.15
C ALA A 125 -8.27 5.04 -13.07
N ARG A 126 -8.69 3.77 -13.21
CA ARG A 126 -9.37 3.03 -12.15
C ARG A 126 -8.31 2.30 -11.35
N PHE A 127 -8.42 2.35 -10.03
CA PHE A 127 -7.49 1.63 -9.16
C PHE A 127 -8.22 0.75 -8.15
N THR A 128 -7.51 -0.24 -7.67
CA THR A 128 -7.89 -1.08 -6.52
C THR A 128 -6.62 -1.44 -5.77
N ASP A 129 -6.53 -0.98 -4.53
CA ASP A 129 -5.40 -1.22 -3.64
C ASP A 129 -5.84 -2.05 -2.44
N VAL A 130 -5.09 -3.09 -2.15
CA VAL A 130 -5.26 -3.87 -0.92
C VAL A 130 -4.19 -3.44 0.08
N PHE A 131 -4.63 -2.89 1.20
CA PHE A 131 -3.78 -2.51 2.30
C PHE A 131 -3.77 -3.60 3.37
N GLN A 132 -2.58 -3.86 3.93
CA GLN A 132 -2.42 -4.79 5.04
C GLN A 132 -1.48 -4.19 6.09
N ARG A 133 -1.85 -4.37 7.37
CA ARG A 133 -0.98 -4.03 8.49
C ARG A 133 0.14 -5.06 8.58
N GLN A 134 1.37 -4.57 8.60
CA GLN A 134 2.57 -5.37 8.72
C GLN A 134 2.86 -5.71 10.19
N ARG A 135 3.79 -6.63 10.45
CA ARG A 135 4.17 -7.03 11.81
C ARG A 135 4.74 -5.88 12.65
N ASP A 136 5.33 -4.88 12.01
CA ASP A 136 5.84 -3.66 12.65
C ASP A 136 4.75 -2.59 12.91
N GLY A 137 3.48 -2.92 12.62
CA GLY A 137 2.33 -2.04 12.78
C GLY A 137 2.09 -1.07 11.61
N LYS A 138 2.99 -0.99 10.65
CA LYS A 138 2.82 -0.13 9.47
C LYS A 138 1.82 -0.73 8.50
N TRP A 139 1.08 0.15 7.83
CA TRP A 139 0.20 -0.23 6.74
C TRP A 139 0.94 -0.13 5.40
N LYS A 140 0.79 -1.16 4.57
CA LYS A 140 1.42 -1.24 3.26
C LYS A 140 0.42 -1.75 2.22
N ILE A 141 0.57 -1.29 0.99
CA ILE A 141 -0.11 -1.86 -0.17
C ILE A 141 0.54 -3.21 -0.45
N ILE A 142 -0.27 -4.27 -0.49
CA ILE A 142 0.16 -5.64 -0.80
C ILE A 142 -0.30 -6.10 -2.18
N ASN A 143 -1.30 -5.42 -2.74
CA ASN A 143 -1.77 -5.64 -4.10
C ASN A 143 -2.29 -4.32 -4.67
N GLU A 144 -1.93 -4.01 -5.89
CA GLU A 144 -2.41 -2.85 -6.64
C GLU A 144 -2.81 -3.28 -8.04
N HIS A 145 -3.97 -2.82 -8.48
CA HIS A 145 -4.41 -2.92 -9.85
C HIS A 145 -4.84 -1.54 -10.37
N VAL A 146 -4.14 -1.05 -11.37
CA VAL A 146 -4.47 0.19 -12.08
C VAL A 146 -4.81 -0.12 -13.52
N SER A 147 -5.95 0.37 -13.99
CA SER A 147 -6.40 0.20 -15.38
C SER A 147 -6.96 1.48 -15.98
N MET A 148 -6.61 1.73 -17.22
CA MET A 148 -7.17 2.88 -17.95
C MET A 148 -8.65 2.61 -18.28
N PRO A 149 -9.54 3.61 -18.13
CA PRO A 149 -10.90 3.50 -18.66
C PRO A 149 -10.84 3.22 -20.16
N PRO A 150 -11.78 2.44 -20.71
CA PRO A 150 -11.86 2.29 -22.16
C PRO A 150 -12.05 3.66 -22.80
N THR A 151 -11.29 3.94 -23.86
CA THR A 151 -11.56 5.12 -24.68
C THR A 151 -12.99 5.02 -25.18
N PRO A 152 -13.84 6.06 -25.02
CA PRO A 152 -15.17 6.03 -25.61
C PRO A 152 -15.00 5.74 -27.11
N THR A 153 -15.35 4.55 -27.53
CA THR A 153 -15.49 4.28 -28.98
C THR A 153 -16.64 5.16 -29.41
N GLY A 154 -16.32 6.17 -30.25
CA GLY A 154 -17.32 7.09 -30.76
C GLY A 154 -18.56 6.31 -31.19
N GLN A 155 -19.69 6.61 -30.59
CA GLN A 155 -20.96 6.17 -31.15
C GLN A 155 -21.06 6.79 -32.56
N PRO A 156 -21.42 5.98 -33.56
CA PRO A 156 -21.62 6.46 -34.91
C PRO A 156 -22.74 7.50 -34.96
#